data_0d6b7dd9752a60ad0bb94e1546443bda
#
_entry.id   0d6b7dd9752a60ad0bb94e1546443bda
#
_cell.length_a   1.000
_cell.length_b   1.000
_cell.length_c   1.000
_cell.angle_alpha   90.00
_cell.angle_beta   90.00
_cell.angle_gamma   90.00
#
_symmetry.space_group_name_H-M   'P 1'
#
loop_
_entity.id
_entity.type
_entity.pdbx_description
1 polymer ?
#
loop_
_entity_poly.entity_id
_entity_poly.type
_entity_poly.pdbx_seq_one_letter_code
_entity_poly.pdbx_strand_id
1 'polypeptide(L)'
;TADLEQRVWVTRRGIHVDRIASAWLIQRFIDPEATFKFVDGQGYEPAADELRFDMANAEFTHEGERCTFETLLVRTQLDNDTALVAIGEIIHDIADSRFNRPETAGLGALIAGICARTDDDNERLAEGTAALEQFYAYFSRGRKA
;
A
#
# COMPACT_ATOMS: atom_id res chain seq x y z
N THR A 1 -1.35 -1.04 -16.21
CA THR A 1 -1.60 -1.80 -17.43
C THR A 1 -2.97 -2.46 -17.40
N ALA A 2 -3.51 -2.78 -18.58
CA ALA A 2 -4.82 -3.41 -18.67
C ALA A 2 -4.89 -4.74 -17.93
N ASP A 3 -3.77 -5.45 -17.84
CA ASP A 3 -3.72 -6.75 -17.15
C ASP A 3 -3.95 -6.64 -15.65
N LEU A 4 -3.78 -5.45 -15.09
CA LEU A 4 -3.92 -5.23 -13.66
C LEU A 4 -5.23 -4.53 -13.30
N GLU A 5 -6.12 -4.31 -14.29
CA GLU A 5 -7.35 -3.57 -14.04
C GLU A 5 -8.53 -4.51 -13.85
N GLN A 6 -9.51 -4.05 -13.07
CA GLN A 6 -10.75 -4.77 -12.78
C GLN A 6 -10.48 -6.15 -12.16
N ARG A 7 -9.51 -6.18 -11.25
CA ARG A 7 -9.08 -7.43 -10.60
C ARG A 7 -9.53 -7.47 -9.16
N VAL A 8 -9.56 -8.69 -8.63
CA VAL A 8 -9.68 -8.91 -7.20
C VAL A 8 -8.27 -9.03 -6.65
N TRP A 9 -7.95 -8.16 -5.69
CA TRP A 9 -6.62 -8.10 -5.08
C TRP A 9 -6.72 -8.71 -3.69
N VAL A 10 -5.86 -9.68 -3.42
CA VAL A 10 -5.94 -10.48 -2.21
C VAL A 10 -4.70 -10.23 -1.35
N THR A 11 -4.92 -10.02 -0.06
CA THR A 11 -3.82 -9.92 0.88
C THR A 11 -4.21 -10.56 2.20
N ARG A 12 -3.24 -10.71 3.08
CA ARG A 12 -3.46 -11.30 4.38
C ARG A 12 -4.28 -10.37 5.26
N ARG A 13 -5.26 -10.91 5.99
CA ARG A 13 -6.09 -10.15 6.93
C ARG A 13 -5.24 -9.54 8.05
N GLY A 14 -5.81 -8.56 8.76
CA GLY A 14 -5.10 -7.83 9.79
C GLY A 14 -4.13 -6.83 9.16
N ILE A 15 -4.62 -5.98 8.27
CA ILE A 15 -3.74 -5.11 7.49
C ILE A 15 -3.17 -3.99 8.36
N HIS A 16 -1.89 -3.75 8.18
CA HIS A 16 -1.13 -2.67 8.81
C HIS A 16 -0.53 -1.80 7.71
N VAL A 17 0.55 -1.08 8.02
CA VAL A 17 1.01 0.04 7.23
C VAL A 17 1.28 -0.30 5.76
N ASP A 18 2.09 -1.33 5.46
CA ASP A 18 2.46 -1.61 4.07
C ASP A 18 1.26 -2.12 3.27
N ARG A 19 0.42 -2.97 3.87
CA ARG A 19 -0.77 -3.48 3.19
C ARG A 19 -1.80 -2.39 2.97
N ILE A 20 -1.99 -1.50 3.94
CA ILE A 20 -2.91 -0.36 3.79
C ILE A 20 -2.40 0.55 2.67
N ALA A 21 -1.12 0.89 2.70
CA ALA A 21 -0.55 1.78 1.71
C ALA A 21 -0.56 1.15 0.32
N SER A 22 -0.25 -0.14 0.22
CA SER A 22 -0.26 -0.84 -1.06
C SER A 22 -1.67 -0.92 -1.63
N ALA A 23 -2.68 -1.19 -0.81
CA ALA A 23 -4.07 -1.21 -1.26
C ALA A 23 -4.51 0.17 -1.76
N TRP A 24 -4.14 1.23 -1.05
CA TRP A 24 -4.41 2.59 -1.49
C TRP A 24 -3.77 2.88 -2.85
N LEU A 25 -2.49 2.52 -3.01
CA LEU A 25 -1.78 2.73 -4.25
C LEU A 25 -2.46 1.99 -5.41
N ILE A 26 -2.84 0.75 -5.17
CA ILE A 26 -3.51 -0.07 -6.17
C ILE A 26 -4.79 0.59 -6.64
N GLN A 27 -5.67 0.95 -5.72
CA GLN A 27 -6.98 1.48 -6.08
C GLN A 27 -6.89 2.87 -6.68
N ARG A 28 -5.95 3.67 -6.22
CA ARG A 28 -5.83 5.06 -6.66
C ARG A 28 -5.12 5.19 -8.00
N PHE A 29 -4.10 4.37 -8.27
CA PHE A 29 -3.20 4.58 -9.42
C PHE A 29 -3.10 3.39 -10.36
N ILE A 30 -3.43 2.20 -9.96
CA ILE A 30 -3.19 1.00 -10.76
C ILE A 30 -4.50 0.40 -11.27
N ASP A 31 -5.46 0.20 -10.39
CA ASP A 31 -6.73 -0.45 -10.71
C ASP A 31 -7.88 0.28 -10.01
N PRO A 32 -8.45 1.31 -10.67
CA PRO A 32 -9.53 2.10 -10.04
C PRO A 32 -10.76 1.27 -9.67
N GLU A 33 -10.95 0.11 -10.29
CA GLU A 33 -12.08 -0.76 -9.98
C GLU A 33 -11.67 -1.97 -9.15
N ALA A 34 -10.53 -1.88 -8.46
CA ALA A 34 -10.06 -2.95 -7.61
C ALA A 34 -11.05 -3.28 -6.51
N THR A 35 -11.22 -4.58 -6.26
CA THR A 35 -11.87 -5.04 -5.05
C THR A 35 -10.83 -5.78 -4.22
N PHE A 36 -10.94 -5.67 -2.90
CA PHE A 36 -9.95 -6.25 -1.99
C PHE A 36 -10.57 -7.39 -1.20
N LYS A 37 -9.78 -8.45 -1.03
CA LYS A 37 -10.17 -9.65 -0.30
C LYS A 37 -9.11 -9.94 0.74
N PHE A 38 -9.52 -10.10 1.99
CA PHE A 38 -8.60 -10.31 3.11
C PHE A 38 -8.74 -11.75 3.59
N VAL A 39 -7.65 -12.51 3.56
CA VAL A 39 -7.67 -13.95 3.79
C VAL A 39 -6.62 -14.35 4.81
N ASP A 40 -6.71 -15.59 5.31
CA ASP A 40 -5.63 -16.15 6.10
C ASP A 40 -4.41 -16.36 5.19
N GLY A 41 -3.22 -16.11 5.72
CA GLY A 41 -2.02 -16.13 4.89
C GLY A 41 -1.52 -17.51 4.51
N GLN A 42 -1.97 -18.57 5.20
CA GLN A 42 -1.42 -19.89 4.98
C GLN A 42 -2.30 -20.70 4.04
N GLY A 43 -1.66 -21.30 3.04
CA GLY A 43 -2.33 -22.24 2.16
C GLY A 43 -3.39 -21.64 1.25
N TYR A 44 -3.44 -20.33 1.10
CA TYR A 44 -4.45 -19.73 0.26
C TYR A 44 -4.19 -20.04 -1.21
N GLU A 45 -5.20 -20.55 -1.89
CA GLU A 45 -5.12 -20.85 -3.32
C GLU A 45 -5.95 -19.81 -4.07
N PRO A 46 -5.31 -18.91 -4.83
CA PRO A 46 -6.04 -17.86 -5.51
C PRO A 46 -6.85 -18.39 -6.70
N ALA A 47 -7.96 -17.73 -6.97
CA ALA A 47 -8.70 -17.96 -8.20
C ALA A 47 -7.91 -17.34 -9.38
N ALA A 48 -8.30 -17.70 -10.61
CA ALA A 48 -7.54 -17.35 -11.79
C ALA A 48 -7.42 -15.83 -12.02
N ASP A 49 -8.43 -15.07 -11.57
CA ASP A 49 -8.45 -13.61 -11.77
C ASP A 49 -7.94 -12.83 -10.57
N GLU A 50 -7.49 -13.51 -9.52
CA GLU A 50 -7.01 -12.86 -8.31
C GLU A 50 -5.52 -12.58 -8.38
N LEU A 51 -5.13 -11.42 -7.84
CA LEU A 51 -3.72 -11.05 -7.68
C LEU A 51 -3.45 -10.86 -6.20
N ARG A 52 -2.38 -11.48 -5.71
CA ARG A 52 -2.00 -11.38 -4.29
C ARG A 52 -0.94 -10.30 -4.12
N PHE A 53 -1.00 -9.59 -3.00
CA PHE A 53 0.04 -8.64 -2.65
C PHE A 53 0.39 -8.75 -1.16
N ASP A 54 1.65 -8.57 -0.87
CA ASP A 54 2.23 -8.54 0.48
C ASP A 54 1.81 -9.74 1.32
N MET A 55 1.95 -10.93 0.75
CA MET A 55 1.72 -12.19 1.44
C MET A 55 2.55 -13.30 0.77
N ALA A 56 2.59 -14.47 1.39
CA ALA A 56 3.38 -15.58 0.86
C ALA A 56 2.98 -15.92 -0.56
N ASN A 57 3.95 -16.12 -1.41
CA ASN A 57 3.80 -16.51 -2.83
C ASN A 57 3.04 -15.48 -3.66
N ALA A 58 3.00 -14.24 -3.22
CA ALA A 58 2.24 -13.19 -3.89
C ALA A 58 2.90 -12.76 -5.20
N GLU A 59 2.06 -12.32 -6.13
CA GLU A 59 2.52 -11.72 -7.37
C GLU A 59 3.28 -10.41 -7.12
N PHE A 60 2.90 -9.66 -6.09
CA PHE A 60 3.58 -8.44 -5.67
C PHE A 60 3.87 -8.52 -4.18
N THR A 61 5.15 -8.50 -3.83
CA THR A 61 5.56 -8.58 -2.43
C THR A 61 6.93 -7.90 -2.28
N HIS A 62 7.57 -8.12 -1.14
CA HIS A 62 8.92 -7.59 -0.93
C HIS A 62 9.88 -8.13 -1.97
N GLU A 63 10.70 -7.26 -2.55
CA GLU A 63 11.74 -7.65 -3.51
C GLU A 63 13.04 -6.99 -3.11
N GLY A 64 14.05 -7.80 -2.77
CA GLY A 64 15.32 -7.28 -2.28
C GLY A 64 15.08 -6.46 -1.03
N GLU A 65 15.53 -5.21 -1.05
CA GLU A 65 15.33 -4.29 0.07
C GLU A 65 14.05 -3.47 -0.03
N ARG A 66 13.26 -3.69 -1.08
CA ARG A 66 12.01 -2.96 -1.29
C ARG A 66 10.89 -3.57 -0.48
N CYS A 67 10.09 -2.72 0.18
CA CYS A 67 8.81 -3.15 0.72
C CYS A 67 7.81 -3.33 -0.42
N THR A 68 6.65 -3.90 -0.13
CA THR A 68 5.66 -4.18 -1.18
C THR A 68 5.22 -2.90 -1.90
N PHE A 69 5.01 -1.81 -1.16
CA PHE A 69 4.66 -0.53 -1.76
C PHE A 69 5.70 -0.10 -2.80
N GLU A 70 6.97 -0.20 -2.45
CA GLU A 70 8.06 0.17 -3.36
C GLU A 70 8.13 -0.76 -4.57
N THR A 71 7.92 -2.05 -4.34
CA THR A 71 7.87 -3.02 -5.44
C THR A 71 6.77 -2.66 -6.43
N LEU A 72 5.59 -2.30 -5.93
CA LEU A 72 4.48 -1.89 -6.79
C LEU A 72 4.83 -0.64 -7.59
N LEU A 73 5.48 0.35 -6.97
CA LEU A 73 5.89 1.56 -7.69
C LEU A 73 6.78 1.23 -8.89
N VAL A 74 7.78 0.39 -8.66
CA VAL A 74 8.75 0.07 -9.71
C VAL A 74 8.10 -0.77 -10.80
N ARG A 75 7.32 -1.78 -10.43
CA ARG A 75 6.77 -2.73 -11.39
C ARG A 75 5.62 -2.15 -12.22
N THR A 76 5.01 -1.07 -11.75
CA THR A 76 3.94 -0.39 -12.49
C THR A 76 4.39 0.95 -13.06
N GLN A 77 5.69 1.25 -12.97
CA GLN A 77 6.28 2.47 -13.54
C GLN A 77 5.72 3.75 -12.92
N LEU A 78 5.39 3.68 -11.63
CA LEU A 78 4.93 4.85 -10.86
C LEU A 78 6.07 5.50 -10.08
N ASP A 79 7.28 4.96 -10.20
CA ASP A 79 8.45 5.47 -9.46
C ASP A 79 8.98 6.80 -10.03
N ASN A 80 8.36 7.33 -11.07
CA ASN A 80 8.65 8.69 -11.53
C ASN A 80 7.76 9.74 -10.87
N ASP A 81 6.82 9.35 -10.04
CA ASP A 81 6.01 10.28 -9.26
C ASP A 81 6.71 10.54 -7.93
N THR A 82 7.28 11.74 -7.78
CA THR A 82 8.10 12.08 -6.62
C THR A 82 7.31 12.04 -5.31
N ALA A 83 6.01 12.34 -5.35
CA ALA A 83 5.17 12.24 -4.15
C ALA A 83 5.00 10.78 -3.72
N LEU A 84 4.79 9.90 -4.68
CA LEU A 84 4.67 8.46 -4.37
C LEU A 84 5.99 7.89 -3.87
N VAL A 85 7.11 8.32 -4.44
CA VAL A 85 8.42 7.90 -3.95
C VAL A 85 8.63 8.34 -2.51
N ALA A 86 8.26 9.59 -2.17
CA ALA A 86 8.37 10.09 -0.80
C ALA A 86 7.53 9.24 0.17
N ILE A 87 6.30 8.92 -0.22
CA ILE A 87 5.45 8.06 0.61
C ILE A 87 6.07 6.67 0.77
N GLY A 88 6.62 6.12 -0.31
CA GLY A 88 7.29 4.82 -0.25
C GLY A 88 8.45 4.80 0.72
N GLU A 89 9.23 5.89 0.76
CA GLU A 89 10.32 6.00 1.71
C GLU A 89 9.83 6.03 3.16
N ILE A 90 8.72 6.72 3.41
CA ILE A 90 8.11 6.72 4.74
C ILE A 90 7.64 5.33 5.14
N ILE A 91 6.94 4.63 4.23
CA ILE A 91 6.46 3.27 4.49
C ILE A 91 7.64 2.34 4.79
N HIS A 92 8.70 2.45 4.01
CA HIS A 92 9.91 1.66 4.23
C HIS A 92 10.50 1.96 5.62
N ASP A 93 10.61 3.23 5.96
CA ASP A 93 11.22 3.65 7.22
C ASP A 93 10.44 3.20 8.46
N ILE A 94 9.14 3.02 8.35
CA ILE A 94 8.34 2.52 9.47
C ILE A 94 8.79 1.12 9.86
N ALA A 95 9.09 0.28 8.87
CA ALA A 95 9.53 -1.09 9.12
C ALA A 95 11.03 -1.17 9.39
N ASP A 96 11.82 -0.37 8.67
CA ASP A 96 13.28 -0.46 8.72
C ASP A 96 13.85 0.89 8.30
N SER A 97 14.33 1.66 9.26
CA SER A 97 14.86 3.01 9.02
C SER A 97 15.99 2.97 8.00
N ARG A 98 15.79 3.63 6.88
CA ARG A 98 16.78 3.71 5.81
C ARG A 98 16.92 5.14 5.30
N PHE A 99 15.78 5.79 5.07
CA PHE A 99 15.75 7.14 4.50
C PHE A 99 15.67 8.22 5.55
N ASN A 100 15.26 7.85 6.76
CA ASN A 100 15.16 8.74 7.91
C ASN A 100 14.29 9.96 7.64
N ARG A 101 13.11 9.71 7.03
CA ARG A 101 12.21 10.80 6.71
C ARG A 101 11.56 11.35 7.98
N PRO A 102 11.46 12.68 8.08
CA PRO A 102 10.88 13.30 9.29
C PRO A 102 9.41 12.93 9.51
N GLU A 103 8.69 12.59 8.44
CA GLU A 103 7.26 12.28 8.55
C GLU A 103 6.97 10.87 9.07
N THR A 104 7.99 10.02 9.14
CA THR A 104 7.79 8.59 9.43
C THR A 104 7.08 8.35 10.75
N ALA A 105 7.52 9.03 11.82
CA ALA A 105 6.90 8.84 13.13
C ALA A 105 5.42 9.24 13.13
N GLY A 106 5.10 10.32 12.41
CA GLY A 106 3.72 10.80 12.34
C GLY A 106 2.79 9.84 11.63
N LEU A 107 3.19 9.38 10.44
CA LEU A 107 2.35 8.43 9.71
C LEU A 107 2.26 7.11 10.45
N GLY A 108 3.38 6.65 11.03
CA GLY A 108 3.37 5.42 11.80
C GLY A 108 2.41 5.47 12.97
N ALA A 109 2.41 6.58 13.71
CA ALA A 109 1.50 6.74 14.85
C ALA A 109 0.05 6.80 14.39
N LEU A 110 -0.21 7.50 13.27
CA LEU A 110 -1.56 7.63 12.74
C LEU A 110 -2.14 6.26 12.36
N ILE A 111 -1.38 5.47 11.61
CA ILE A 111 -1.84 4.15 11.20
C ILE A 111 -1.95 3.21 12.39
N ALA A 112 -0.99 3.27 13.32
CA ALA A 112 -1.07 2.46 14.54
C ALA A 112 -2.34 2.78 15.33
N GLY A 113 -2.73 4.06 15.39
CA GLY A 113 -3.96 4.47 16.04
C GLY A 113 -5.20 3.92 15.36
N ILE A 114 -5.22 3.93 14.05
CA ILE A 114 -6.33 3.34 13.27
C ILE A 114 -6.44 1.85 13.60
N CYS A 115 -5.32 1.14 13.57
CA CYS A 115 -5.31 -0.29 13.84
C CYS A 115 -5.66 -0.64 15.29
N ALA A 116 -5.34 0.25 16.22
CA ALA A 116 -5.70 0.05 17.62
C ALA A 116 -7.20 0.23 17.86
N ARG A 117 -7.87 1.05 17.04
CA ARG A 117 -9.27 1.38 17.23
C ARG A 117 -10.22 0.42 16.55
N THR A 118 -9.80 -0.29 15.52
CA THR A 118 -10.65 -1.22 14.80
C THR A 118 -9.87 -2.42 14.28
N ASP A 119 -10.50 -3.60 14.34
CA ASP A 119 -9.95 -4.82 13.75
C ASP A 119 -10.50 -5.09 12.36
N ASP A 120 -11.43 -4.27 11.89
CA ASP A 120 -12.07 -4.46 10.58
C ASP A 120 -11.15 -3.94 9.49
N ASP A 121 -10.69 -4.83 8.62
CA ASP A 121 -9.76 -4.48 7.55
C ASP A 121 -10.35 -3.45 6.59
N ASN A 122 -11.64 -3.51 6.32
CA ASN A 122 -12.26 -2.51 5.44
C ASN A 122 -12.28 -1.13 6.07
N GLU A 123 -12.49 -1.04 7.39
CA GLU A 123 -12.39 0.23 8.09
C GLU A 123 -10.95 0.74 8.14
N ARG A 124 -10.00 -0.16 8.40
CA ARG A 124 -8.58 0.21 8.38
C ARG A 124 -8.19 0.78 7.02
N LEU A 125 -8.65 0.14 5.95
CA LEU A 125 -8.34 0.60 4.61
C LEU A 125 -8.97 1.96 4.34
N ALA A 126 -10.24 2.14 4.69
CA ALA A 126 -10.92 3.42 4.44
C ALA A 126 -10.24 4.57 5.17
N GLU A 127 -9.90 4.39 6.44
CA GLU A 127 -9.27 5.45 7.22
C GLU A 127 -7.83 5.66 6.80
N GLY A 128 -7.11 4.59 6.49
CA GLY A 128 -5.75 4.70 6.00
C GLY A 128 -5.68 5.39 4.66
N THR A 129 -6.63 5.09 3.78
CA THR A 129 -6.74 5.75 2.48
C THR A 129 -6.90 7.25 2.65
N ALA A 130 -7.79 7.67 3.55
CA ALA A 130 -7.99 9.10 3.80
C ALA A 130 -6.70 9.77 4.27
N ALA A 131 -5.95 9.11 5.14
CA ALA A 131 -4.67 9.64 5.62
C ALA A 131 -3.65 9.75 4.50
N LEU A 132 -3.53 8.71 3.68
CA LEU A 132 -2.55 8.70 2.59
C LEU A 132 -2.86 9.70 1.51
N GLU A 133 -4.14 9.98 1.25
CA GLU A 133 -4.51 11.05 0.32
C GLU A 133 -3.98 12.40 0.81
N GLN A 134 -4.00 12.64 2.12
CA GLN A 134 -3.46 13.89 2.66
C GLN A 134 -1.94 13.95 2.49
N PHE A 135 -1.25 12.84 2.71
CA PHE A 135 0.18 12.79 2.48
C PHE A 135 0.51 13.00 1.01
N TYR A 136 -0.26 12.40 0.12
CA TYR A 136 -0.06 12.61 -1.30
C TYR A 136 -0.26 14.08 -1.69
N ALA A 137 -1.32 14.70 -1.18
CA ALA A 137 -1.56 16.12 -1.42
C ALA A 137 -0.42 16.99 -0.89
N TYR A 138 0.08 16.66 0.29
CA TYR A 138 1.20 17.39 0.90
C TYR A 138 2.45 17.33 0.02
N PHE A 139 2.84 16.14 -0.42
CA PHE A 139 4.04 15.99 -1.25
C PHE A 139 3.85 16.51 -2.67
N SER A 140 2.59 16.71 -3.09
CA SER A 140 2.29 17.23 -4.42
C SER A 140 2.05 18.75 -4.44
N ARG A 141 2.07 19.41 -3.29
CA ARG A 141 1.57 20.79 -3.16
C ARG A 141 2.31 21.83 -3.99
N GLY A 142 3.47 21.54 -4.48
CA GLY A 142 4.23 22.46 -5.31
C GLY A 142 4.10 22.23 -6.81
N ARG A 143 3.25 21.28 -7.22
CA ARG A 143 3.18 20.81 -8.61
C ARG A 143 2.02 21.37 -9.42
N LYS A 144 1.49 22.50 -9.05
CA LYS A 144 0.41 23.12 -9.81
C LYS A 144 0.94 23.78 -11.06
N ALA A 145 0.30 23.47 -12.17
CA ALA A 145 0.60 24.10 -13.44
C ALA A 145 0.05 25.54 -13.45
#